data_7af2871e2f00f77ccc4f28ad30a13406
#
_entry.id   7af2871e2f00f77ccc4f28ad30a13406
#
_cell.length_a   1.000
_cell.length_b   1.000
_cell.length_c   1.000
_cell.angle_alpha   90.00
_cell.angle_beta   90.00
_cell.angle_gamma   90.00
#
_symmetry.space_group_name_H-M   'P 1'
#
loop_
_entity.id
_entity.type
_entity.pdbx_description
1 polymer ?
#
loop_
_entity_poly.entity_id
_entity_poly.type
_entity_poly.pdbx_seq_one_letter_code
_entity_poly.pdbx_strand_id
1 'polypeptide(L)'
;ETSKLTIQTIEEKIVATGSVVPEDEVNIVPQISGIIDEIFVDEGDEVLAGDLLAKIKVVPNEQALNSAEGRVKSSRIILNNSRKEFDRNKKLFLKGVISEQEFNNIELRYNQDQQNLENALSDLQIIRLGSVGGSALTNTNVRSTVAGTVLQIPVKEGDQAIEANTFNPGTTIATVADLNKMIFEGRVDEGEVGKLKAGMPLKISLGAIEGKEYNAKLILI
;
A
#
# COMPACT_ATOMS: atom_id res chain seq x y z
N GLU A 1 -48.10 -44.49 -45.00
CA GLU A 1 -48.01 -43.12 -44.43
C GLU A 1 -46.67 -42.55 -44.75
N THR A 2 -46.60 -41.56 -45.60
CA THR A 2 -45.39 -40.82 -45.93
C THR A 2 -45.28 -39.56 -45.05
N SER A 3 -44.33 -39.54 -44.15
CA SER A 3 -43.99 -38.41 -43.34
C SER A 3 -43.06 -37.45 -44.14
N LYS A 4 -43.39 -36.16 -44.21
CA LYS A 4 -42.50 -35.13 -44.76
C LYS A 4 -41.34 -34.89 -43.84
N LEU A 5 -40.10 -35.07 -44.33
CA LEU A 5 -38.88 -34.66 -43.67
C LEU A 5 -38.83 -33.11 -43.60
N THR A 6 -38.81 -32.56 -42.37
CA THR A 6 -38.57 -31.16 -42.12
C THR A 6 -37.18 -30.98 -41.55
N ILE A 7 -36.39 -30.06 -42.10
CA ILE A 7 -35.08 -29.70 -41.57
C ILE A 7 -35.37 -28.85 -40.33
N GLN A 8 -34.97 -29.35 -39.14
CA GLN A 8 -34.98 -28.58 -37.91
C GLN A 8 -33.54 -28.28 -37.51
N THR A 9 -33.29 -27.04 -37.19
CA THR A 9 -32.01 -26.64 -36.60
C THR A 9 -32.02 -27.02 -35.12
N ILE A 10 -31.12 -27.87 -34.69
CA ILE A 10 -30.93 -28.23 -33.29
C ILE A 10 -29.89 -27.27 -32.72
N GLU A 11 -30.28 -26.46 -31.78
CA GLU A 11 -29.35 -25.62 -31.01
C GLU A 11 -28.89 -26.42 -29.79
N GLU A 12 -27.60 -26.74 -29.73
CA GLU A 12 -26.98 -27.35 -28.56
C GLU A 12 -26.61 -26.20 -27.57
N LYS A 13 -27.17 -26.23 -26.39
CA LYS A 13 -26.93 -25.20 -25.34
C LYS A 13 -26.08 -25.80 -24.24
N ILE A 14 -24.95 -25.18 -23.97
CA ILE A 14 -24.09 -25.48 -22.80
C ILE A 14 -24.49 -24.53 -21.68
N VAL A 15 -24.80 -25.08 -20.51
CA VAL A 15 -25.18 -24.27 -19.34
C VAL A 15 -24.04 -24.34 -18.33
N ALA A 16 -23.56 -23.16 -17.90
CA ALA A 16 -22.58 -23.02 -16.85
C ALA A 16 -23.19 -22.27 -15.67
N THR A 17 -22.88 -22.68 -14.47
CA THR A 17 -23.20 -21.95 -13.25
C THR A 17 -21.95 -21.30 -12.69
N GLY A 18 -22.06 -20.07 -12.14
CA GLY A 18 -20.92 -19.37 -11.66
C GLY A 18 -21.27 -18.07 -10.93
N SER A 19 -20.30 -17.22 -10.73
CA SER A 19 -20.42 -15.92 -10.09
C SER A 19 -19.96 -14.79 -11.02
N VAL A 20 -20.53 -13.62 -10.81
CA VAL A 20 -20.07 -12.39 -11.46
C VAL A 20 -19.14 -11.68 -10.48
N VAL A 21 -17.92 -11.43 -10.91
CA VAL A 21 -16.87 -10.81 -10.10
C VAL A 21 -16.26 -9.64 -10.88
N PRO A 22 -15.66 -8.65 -10.23
CA PRO A 22 -14.90 -7.63 -10.94
C PRO A 22 -13.72 -8.24 -11.71
N GLU A 23 -13.36 -7.62 -12.85
CA GLU A 23 -12.20 -8.06 -13.66
C GLU A 23 -10.89 -7.90 -12.89
N ASP A 24 -10.75 -6.77 -12.20
CA ASP A 24 -9.56 -6.45 -11.40
C ASP A 24 -9.97 -6.05 -9.97
N GLU A 25 -9.42 -6.72 -8.99
CA GLU A 25 -9.52 -6.37 -7.57
C GLU A 25 -8.16 -5.94 -7.04
N VAL A 26 -8.09 -4.78 -6.41
CA VAL A 26 -6.86 -4.23 -5.83
C VAL A 26 -6.96 -4.24 -4.32
N ASN A 27 -6.07 -5.00 -3.67
CA ASN A 27 -5.92 -5.00 -2.23
C ASN A 27 -5.06 -3.81 -1.80
N ILE A 28 -5.63 -2.91 -1.03
CA ILE A 28 -4.92 -1.76 -0.48
C ILE A 28 -4.25 -2.20 0.82
N VAL A 29 -2.93 -2.12 0.84
CA VAL A 29 -2.09 -2.51 1.98
C VAL A 29 -1.33 -1.30 2.51
N PRO A 30 -0.99 -1.25 3.81
CA PRO A 30 -0.25 -0.16 4.39
C PRO A 30 1.23 -0.17 3.98
N GLN A 31 1.85 1.02 3.98
CA GLN A 31 3.28 1.19 3.75
C GLN A 31 4.14 1.10 5.02
N ILE A 32 3.49 1.07 6.18
CA ILE A 32 4.14 0.93 7.50
C ILE A 32 3.29 0.04 8.39
N SER A 33 3.96 -0.67 9.31
CA SER A 33 3.28 -1.47 10.30
C SER A 33 2.86 -0.63 11.51
N GLY A 34 1.69 -0.94 12.08
CA GLY A 34 1.16 -0.23 13.23
C GLY A 34 -0.20 -0.74 13.66
N ILE A 35 -0.97 0.10 14.34
CA ILE A 35 -2.36 -0.15 14.74
C ILE A 35 -3.26 0.76 13.92
N ILE A 36 -4.38 0.23 13.44
CA ILE A 36 -5.41 1.02 12.74
C ILE A 36 -6.03 1.99 13.74
N ASP A 37 -5.83 3.29 13.50
CA ASP A 37 -6.32 4.38 14.36
C ASP A 37 -7.77 4.72 14.04
N GLU A 38 -8.07 4.86 12.72
CA GLU A 38 -9.38 5.26 12.22
C GLU A 38 -9.58 4.76 10.78
N ILE A 39 -10.81 4.38 10.44
CA ILE A 39 -11.23 3.98 9.10
C ILE A 39 -12.25 5.01 8.61
N PHE A 40 -12.06 5.57 7.41
CA PHE A 40 -12.82 6.71 6.87
C PHE A 40 -13.82 6.33 5.78
N VAL A 41 -13.89 5.05 5.42
CA VAL A 41 -14.75 4.54 4.33
C VAL A 41 -15.52 3.32 4.80
N ASP A 42 -16.66 3.09 4.17
CA ASP A 42 -17.49 1.91 4.38
C ASP A 42 -17.52 1.03 3.12
N GLU A 43 -17.93 -0.23 3.29
CA GLU A 43 -18.16 -1.14 2.17
C GLU A 43 -19.27 -0.61 1.27
N GLY A 44 -19.01 -0.49 -0.01
CA GLY A 44 -19.89 0.09 -1.02
C GLY A 44 -19.59 1.54 -1.39
N ASP A 45 -18.68 2.21 -0.69
CA ASP A 45 -18.28 3.59 -1.02
C ASP A 45 -17.50 3.67 -2.32
N GLU A 46 -17.75 4.72 -3.11
CA GLU A 46 -16.93 5.05 -4.27
C GLU A 46 -15.74 5.91 -3.87
N VAL A 47 -14.53 5.50 -4.26
CA VAL A 47 -13.29 6.17 -3.95
C VAL A 47 -12.48 6.49 -5.21
N LEU A 48 -11.76 7.59 -5.18
CA LEU A 48 -10.80 7.98 -6.21
C LEU A 48 -9.38 7.59 -5.81
N ALA A 49 -8.49 7.49 -6.80
CA ALA A 49 -7.07 7.31 -6.52
C ALA A 49 -6.54 8.49 -5.70
N GLY A 50 -5.93 8.20 -4.55
CA GLY A 50 -5.44 9.18 -3.58
C GLY A 50 -6.36 9.44 -2.40
N ASP A 51 -7.62 8.98 -2.41
CA ASP A 51 -8.55 9.14 -1.30
C ASP A 51 -8.07 8.41 -0.04
N LEU A 52 -8.33 9.00 1.11
CA LEU A 52 -7.93 8.47 2.41
C LEU A 52 -8.91 7.37 2.84
N LEU A 53 -8.40 6.16 3.04
CA LEU A 53 -9.20 5.00 3.46
C LEU A 53 -9.08 4.73 4.95
N ALA A 54 -7.85 4.78 5.47
CA ALA A 54 -7.59 4.53 6.88
C ALA A 54 -6.34 5.28 7.35
N LYS A 55 -6.21 5.42 8.66
CA LYS A 55 -5.05 5.99 9.32
C LYS A 55 -4.42 4.97 10.24
N ILE A 56 -3.10 4.86 10.17
CA ILE A 56 -2.32 3.95 11.02
C ILE A 56 -1.52 4.74 12.03
N LYS A 57 -1.58 4.29 13.27
CA LYS A 57 -0.75 4.78 14.36
C LYS A 57 0.46 3.87 14.53
N VAL A 58 1.66 4.43 14.35
CA VAL A 58 2.90 3.69 14.56
C VAL A 58 3.06 3.37 16.04
N VAL A 59 3.34 2.10 16.35
CA VAL A 59 3.71 1.66 17.69
C VAL A 59 5.21 1.37 17.68
N PRO A 60 6.05 2.29 18.17
CA PRO A 60 7.49 2.10 18.14
C PRO A 60 7.92 0.95 19.04
N ASN A 61 8.93 0.18 18.60
CA ASN A 61 9.60 -0.77 19.46
C ASN A 61 10.39 -0.03 20.54
N GLU A 62 10.10 -0.27 21.82
CA GLU A 62 10.71 0.43 22.96
C GLU A 62 12.25 0.28 22.97
N GLN A 63 12.78 -0.89 22.63
CA GLN A 63 14.23 -1.11 22.57
C GLN A 63 14.89 -0.28 21.46
N ALA A 64 14.27 -0.22 20.27
CA ALA A 64 14.75 0.60 19.17
C ALA A 64 14.67 2.10 19.52
N LEU A 65 13.58 2.53 20.15
CA LEU A 65 13.38 3.91 20.62
C LEU A 65 14.46 4.32 21.62
N ASN A 66 14.67 3.52 22.68
CA ASN A 66 15.70 3.76 23.70
C ASN A 66 17.12 3.82 23.09
N SER A 67 17.41 2.94 22.12
CA SER A 67 18.70 2.94 21.42
C SER A 67 18.90 4.20 20.58
N ALA A 68 17.87 4.66 19.88
CA ALA A 68 17.93 5.89 19.09
C ALA A 68 18.06 7.14 19.98
N GLU A 69 17.34 7.21 21.09
CA GLU A 69 17.46 8.28 22.09
C GLU A 69 18.89 8.32 22.68
N GLY A 70 19.47 7.16 22.94
CA GLY A 70 20.86 7.03 23.37
C GLY A 70 21.85 7.60 22.37
N ARG A 71 21.66 7.28 21.05
CA ARG A 71 22.50 7.86 19.96
C ARG A 71 22.37 9.37 19.89
N VAL A 72 21.14 9.93 19.94
CA VAL A 72 20.93 11.38 19.94
C VAL A 72 21.65 12.03 21.12
N LYS A 73 21.52 11.45 22.32
CA LYS A 73 22.21 11.97 23.51
C LYS A 73 23.72 11.97 23.36
N SER A 74 24.31 10.89 22.84
CA SER A 74 25.74 10.77 22.59
C SER A 74 26.22 11.79 21.54
N SER A 75 25.54 11.88 20.39
CA SER A 75 25.87 12.83 19.32
C SER A 75 25.77 14.29 19.80
N ARG A 76 24.78 14.61 20.64
CA ARG A 76 24.63 15.93 21.24
C ARG A 76 25.80 16.29 22.18
N ILE A 77 26.30 15.35 22.96
CA ILE A 77 27.47 15.55 23.83
C ILE A 77 28.72 15.79 22.96
N ILE A 78 28.92 14.99 21.91
CA ILE A 78 30.07 15.12 21.00
C ILE A 78 30.04 16.50 20.33
N LEU A 79 28.90 16.88 19.74
CA LEU A 79 28.72 18.21 19.11
C LEU A 79 28.98 19.37 20.08
N ASN A 80 28.50 19.27 21.34
CA ASN A 80 28.74 20.31 22.32
C ASN A 80 30.23 20.47 22.65
N ASN A 81 31.00 19.38 22.64
CA ASN A 81 32.44 19.41 22.85
C ASN A 81 33.18 20.00 21.62
N SER A 82 32.88 19.53 20.41
CA SER A 82 33.49 20.08 19.20
C SER A 82 33.10 21.52 18.94
N ARG A 83 31.89 21.95 19.31
CA ARG A 83 31.51 23.38 19.27
C ARG A 83 32.36 24.23 20.18
N LYS A 84 32.60 23.81 21.43
CA LYS A 84 33.48 24.55 22.37
C LYS A 84 34.90 24.62 21.83
N GLU A 85 35.38 23.53 21.21
CA GLU A 85 36.71 23.49 20.59
C GLU A 85 36.78 24.42 19.39
N PHE A 86 35.78 24.40 18.51
CA PHE A 86 35.67 25.31 17.37
C PHE A 86 35.63 26.77 17.82
N ASP A 87 34.79 27.15 18.78
CA ASP A 87 34.65 28.53 19.27
C ASP A 87 35.98 29.04 19.90
N ARG A 88 36.71 28.18 20.61
CA ARG A 88 38.01 28.52 21.17
C ARG A 88 39.06 28.72 20.06
N ASN A 89 39.16 27.80 19.14
CA ASN A 89 40.17 27.84 18.08
C ASN A 89 39.87 28.92 17.04
N LYS A 90 38.60 29.27 16.80
CA LYS A 90 38.21 30.43 15.99
C LYS A 90 38.80 31.73 16.53
N LYS A 91 38.78 31.90 17.87
CA LYS A 91 39.40 33.09 18.50
C LYS A 91 40.94 33.07 18.39
N LEU A 92 41.59 31.90 18.39
CA LEU A 92 43.03 31.74 18.23
C LEU A 92 43.42 32.00 16.78
N PHE A 93 42.66 31.50 15.82
CA PHE A 93 42.88 31.74 14.40
C PHE A 93 42.79 33.24 14.06
N LEU A 94 41.76 33.94 14.56
CA LEU A 94 41.60 35.37 14.35
C LEU A 94 42.75 36.22 14.99
N LYS A 95 43.48 35.63 15.95
CA LYS A 95 44.70 36.25 16.53
C LYS A 95 46.01 35.80 15.84
N GLY A 96 45.92 34.98 14.80
CA GLY A 96 47.08 34.46 14.09
C GLY A 96 47.91 33.41 14.86
N VAL A 97 47.33 32.78 15.89
CA VAL A 97 48.04 31.81 16.76
C VAL A 97 48.05 30.41 16.19
N ILE A 98 47.05 30.04 15.40
CA ILE A 98 46.98 28.72 14.71
C ILE A 98 46.93 28.91 13.22
N SER A 99 47.38 27.88 12.46
CA SER A 99 47.37 27.88 11.00
C SER A 99 45.95 27.73 10.45
N GLU A 100 45.75 28.16 9.22
CA GLU A 100 44.49 27.97 8.48
C GLU A 100 44.16 26.47 8.33
N GLN A 101 45.17 25.64 8.05
CA GLN A 101 44.97 24.20 7.94
C GLN A 101 44.48 23.56 9.22
N GLU A 102 45.01 24.00 10.36
CA GLU A 102 44.58 23.51 11.68
C GLU A 102 43.16 23.96 12.00
N PHE A 103 42.80 25.20 11.69
CA PHE A 103 41.45 25.72 11.87
C PHE A 103 40.45 24.98 10.97
N ASN A 104 40.77 24.76 9.70
CA ASN A 104 39.92 24.04 8.76
C ASN A 104 39.63 22.59 9.21
N ASN A 105 40.59 21.91 9.80
CA ASN A 105 40.41 20.56 10.35
C ASN A 105 39.42 20.56 11.54
N ILE A 106 39.47 21.58 12.40
CA ILE A 106 38.56 21.73 13.53
C ILE A 106 37.16 22.09 13.04
N GLU A 107 37.04 22.97 12.07
CA GLU A 107 35.77 23.33 11.44
C GLU A 107 35.11 22.12 10.75
N LEU A 108 35.88 21.33 10.01
CA LEU A 108 35.40 20.10 9.37
C LEU A 108 34.85 19.13 10.39
N ARG A 109 35.54 18.91 11.51
CA ARG A 109 35.09 18.05 12.60
C ARG A 109 33.81 18.55 13.23
N TYR A 110 33.70 19.84 13.51
CA TYR A 110 32.49 20.45 14.05
C TYR A 110 31.29 20.25 13.10
N ASN A 111 31.46 20.49 11.80
CA ASN A 111 30.43 20.30 10.79
C ASN A 111 30.02 18.82 10.68
N GLN A 112 30.96 17.90 10.80
CA GLN A 112 30.70 16.46 10.78
C GLN A 112 29.91 16.00 11.99
N ASP A 113 30.25 16.51 13.19
CA ASP A 113 29.51 16.21 14.42
C ASP A 113 28.08 16.83 14.40
N GLN A 114 27.91 17.98 13.76
CA GLN A 114 26.60 18.57 13.53
C GLN A 114 25.74 17.67 12.64
N GLN A 115 26.30 17.18 11.51
CA GLN A 115 25.61 16.26 10.62
C GLN A 115 25.25 14.93 11.32
N ASN A 116 26.16 14.41 12.16
CA ASN A 116 25.93 13.20 12.92
C ASN A 116 24.75 13.35 13.90
N LEU A 117 24.59 14.51 14.55
CA LEU A 117 23.44 14.78 15.40
C LEU A 117 22.13 14.87 14.58
N GLU A 118 22.17 15.54 13.43
CA GLU A 118 21.03 15.68 12.54
C GLU A 118 20.54 14.31 12.03
N ASN A 119 21.47 13.45 11.63
CA ASN A 119 21.19 12.08 11.23
C ASN A 119 20.56 11.29 12.39
N ALA A 120 21.11 11.39 13.61
CA ALA A 120 20.57 10.71 14.78
C ALA A 120 19.16 11.20 15.16
N LEU A 121 18.87 12.50 14.99
CA LEU A 121 17.53 13.07 15.21
C LEU A 121 16.54 12.56 14.16
N SER A 122 16.97 12.46 12.89
CA SER A 122 16.16 11.91 11.80
C SER A 122 15.82 10.45 12.05
N ASP A 123 16.81 9.63 12.45
CA ASP A 123 16.60 8.24 12.81
C ASP A 123 15.58 8.08 13.96
N LEU A 124 15.71 8.91 15.02
CA LEU A 124 14.76 8.91 16.13
C LEU A 124 13.34 9.28 15.66
N GLN A 125 13.24 10.24 14.76
CA GLN A 125 11.95 10.66 14.20
C GLN A 125 11.31 9.54 13.36
N ILE A 126 12.09 8.83 12.54
CA ILE A 126 11.62 7.66 11.78
C ILE A 126 11.07 6.60 12.72
N ILE A 127 11.79 6.26 13.80
CA ILE A 127 11.34 5.25 14.77
C ILE A 127 10.06 5.66 15.48
N ARG A 128 9.89 6.96 15.81
CA ARG A 128 8.71 7.48 16.50
C ARG A 128 7.48 7.63 15.60
N LEU A 129 7.66 8.10 14.38
CA LEU A 129 6.58 8.55 13.51
C LEU A 129 6.47 7.78 12.19
N GLY A 130 7.41 6.86 11.91
CA GLY A 130 7.47 6.11 10.66
C GLY A 130 8.07 6.88 9.49
N SER A 131 8.42 8.18 9.64
CA SER A 131 9.02 8.96 8.56
C SER A 131 9.72 10.23 9.04
N VAL A 132 10.52 10.88 8.17
CA VAL A 132 11.22 12.15 8.39
C VAL A 132 10.44 13.30 7.76
N GLY A 133 10.25 14.39 8.53
CA GLY A 133 9.89 15.71 8.03
C GLY A 133 8.61 15.81 7.20
N GLY A 134 7.46 15.99 7.80
CA GLY A 134 6.20 16.28 7.09
C GLY A 134 5.58 15.13 6.29
N SER A 135 6.39 14.19 5.79
CA SER A 135 5.92 12.95 5.15
C SER A 135 5.33 11.93 6.13
N ALA A 136 5.46 12.16 7.44
CA ALA A 136 4.86 11.31 8.48
C ALA A 136 3.36 11.09 8.26
N LEU A 137 2.65 12.16 7.90
CA LEU A 137 1.22 12.09 7.59
C LEU A 137 0.93 11.30 6.31
N THR A 138 1.89 11.19 5.40
CA THR A 138 1.73 10.49 4.13
C THR A 138 1.86 8.97 4.31
N ASN A 139 2.80 8.52 5.12
CA ASN A 139 3.04 7.07 5.32
C ASN A 139 2.06 6.45 6.32
N THR A 140 1.56 7.22 7.29
CA THR A 140 0.53 6.75 8.24
C THR A 140 -0.87 6.75 7.64
N ASN A 141 -1.09 7.47 6.53
CA ASN A 141 -2.36 7.55 5.83
C ASN A 141 -2.41 6.50 4.73
N VAL A 142 -3.27 5.50 4.88
CA VAL A 142 -3.54 4.52 3.83
C VAL A 142 -4.50 5.12 2.83
N ARG A 143 -4.06 5.25 1.58
CA ARG A 143 -4.82 5.86 0.49
C ARG A 143 -5.10 4.85 -0.60
N SER A 144 -6.24 5.02 -1.29
CA SER A 144 -6.53 4.20 -2.46
C SER A 144 -5.50 4.46 -3.57
N THR A 145 -5.00 3.40 -4.17
CA THR A 145 -4.11 3.47 -5.34
C THR A 145 -4.86 3.53 -6.66
N VAL A 146 -6.15 3.17 -6.64
CA VAL A 146 -7.04 3.10 -7.80
C VAL A 146 -8.37 3.77 -7.51
N ALA A 147 -9.10 4.16 -8.56
CA ALA A 147 -10.49 4.57 -8.43
C ALA A 147 -11.41 3.35 -8.56
N GLY A 148 -12.49 3.31 -7.78
CA GLY A 148 -13.45 2.21 -7.81
C GLY A 148 -14.36 2.21 -6.60
N THR A 149 -15.01 1.07 -6.36
CA THR A 149 -15.89 0.85 -5.21
C THR A 149 -15.17 -0.03 -4.19
N VAL A 150 -15.28 0.30 -2.92
CA VAL A 150 -14.78 -0.51 -1.80
C VAL A 150 -15.65 -1.75 -1.67
N LEU A 151 -15.09 -2.92 -1.94
CA LEU A 151 -15.81 -4.19 -1.87
C LEU A 151 -15.86 -4.74 -0.45
N GLN A 152 -14.73 -4.66 0.25
CA GLN A 152 -14.57 -5.28 1.55
C GLN A 152 -13.53 -4.53 2.39
N ILE A 153 -13.77 -4.46 3.69
CA ILE A 153 -12.86 -3.94 4.71
C ILE A 153 -12.68 -5.03 5.78
N PRO A 154 -11.69 -5.94 5.59
CA PRO A 154 -11.53 -7.12 6.47
C PRO A 154 -10.93 -6.80 7.85
N VAL A 155 -10.70 -5.54 8.16
CA VAL A 155 -10.03 -5.06 9.38
C VAL A 155 -10.93 -4.09 10.15
N LYS A 156 -10.59 -3.87 11.42
CA LYS A 156 -11.29 -2.94 12.33
C LYS A 156 -10.31 -1.98 12.98
N GLU A 157 -10.84 -0.88 13.49
CA GLU A 157 -10.09 0.03 14.35
C GLU A 157 -9.54 -0.72 15.57
N GLY A 158 -8.27 -0.50 15.87
CA GLY A 158 -7.53 -1.22 16.91
C GLY A 158 -6.81 -2.47 16.43
N ASP A 159 -7.07 -2.98 15.24
CA ASP A 159 -6.37 -4.14 14.68
C ASP A 159 -4.93 -3.79 14.31
N GLN A 160 -4.06 -4.80 14.31
CA GLN A 160 -2.69 -4.65 13.87
C GLN A 160 -2.61 -4.73 12.34
N ALA A 161 -2.04 -3.71 11.73
CA ALA A 161 -1.73 -3.67 10.31
C ALA A 161 -0.22 -3.91 10.10
N ILE A 162 0.12 -4.80 9.19
CA ILE A 162 1.49 -5.18 8.84
C ILE A 162 1.74 -4.74 7.40
N GLU A 163 2.87 -4.06 7.16
CA GLU A 163 3.31 -3.66 5.82
C GLU A 163 3.61 -4.86 4.92
N ALA A 164 3.38 -4.70 3.62
CA ALA A 164 3.76 -5.71 2.62
C ALA A 164 5.27 -5.73 2.41
N ASN A 165 5.85 -6.94 2.32
CA ASN A 165 7.26 -7.15 1.97
C ASN A 165 7.42 -8.41 1.12
N THR A 166 8.65 -8.73 0.70
CA THR A 166 8.95 -9.88 -0.17
C THR A 166 8.45 -11.23 0.39
N PHE A 167 8.30 -11.35 1.71
CA PHE A 167 7.93 -12.60 2.38
C PHE A 167 6.49 -12.58 2.92
N ASN A 168 5.86 -11.40 2.99
CA ASN A 168 4.51 -11.22 3.55
C ASN A 168 3.72 -10.26 2.66
N PRO A 169 2.53 -10.65 2.15
CA PRO A 169 1.69 -9.79 1.34
C PRO A 169 1.14 -8.57 2.10
N GLY A 170 1.32 -8.52 3.43
CA GLY A 170 0.80 -7.46 4.28
C GLY A 170 -0.65 -7.66 4.68
N THR A 171 -1.16 -6.74 5.51
CA THR A 171 -2.56 -6.72 5.93
C THR A 171 -3.38 -5.95 4.92
N THR A 172 -4.38 -6.58 4.29
CA THR A 172 -5.34 -5.87 3.44
C THR A 172 -6.23 -4.97 4.30
N ILE A 173 -6.20 -3.67 4.04
CA ILE A 173 -7.06 -2.69 4.73
C ILE A 173 -8.42 -2.60 4.05
N ALA A 174 -8.43 -2.52 2.72
CA ALA A 174 -9.61 -2.50 1.90
C ALA A 174 -9.34 -3.15 0.55
N THR A 175 -10.36 -3.76 -0.05
CA THR A 175 -10.32 -4.23 -1.44
C THR A 175 -11.17 -3.29 -2.28
N VAL A 176 -10.58 -2.73 -3.34
CA VAL A 176 -11.22 -1.77 -4.25
C VAL A 176 -11.27 -2.35 -5.65
N ALA A 177 -12.40 -2.23 -6.33
CA ALA A 177 -12.57 -2.70 -7.70
C ALA A 177 -13.44 -1.76 -8.55
N ASP A 178 -13.23 -1.80 -9.87
CA ASP A 178 -14.07 -1.12 -10.84
C ASP A 178 -15.28 -2.01 -11.21
N LEU A 179 -16.44 -1.70 -10.66
CA LEU A 179 -17.68 -2.43 -10.92
C LEU A 179 -18.25 -2.24 -12.34
N ASN A 180 -17.67 -1.34 -13.14
CA ASN A 180 -18.07 -1.20 -14.55
C ASN A 180 -17.46 -2.30 -15.43
N LYS A 181 -16.43 -3.01 -14.92
CA LYS A 181 -15.74 -4.11 -15.58
C LYS A 181 -15.95 -5.39 -14.81
N MET A 182 -17.00 -6.11 -15.18
CA MET A 182 -17.37 -7.37 -14.52
C MET A 182 -17.11 -8.55 -15.45
N ILE A 183 -16.63 -9.64 -14.90
CA ILE A 183 -16.48 -10.92 -15.58
C ILE A 183 -17.36 -11.98 -14.92
N PHE A 184 -17.83 -12.94 -15.73
CA PHE A 184 -18.52 -14.12 -15.22
C PHE A 184 -17.55 -15.28 -15.18
N GLU A 185 -17.32 -15.82 -14.01
CA GLU A 185 -16.54 -17.04 -13.79
C GLU A 185 -17.50 -18.21 -13.59
N GLY A 186 -17.59 -19.08 -14.59
CA GLY A 186 -18.47 -20.24 -14.58
C GLY A 186 -17.70 -21.57 -14.61
N ARG A 187 -18.30 -22.58 -13.98
CA ARG A 187 -17.81 -23.95 -14.07
C ARG A 187 -18.58 -24.70 -15.14
N VAL A 188 -17.87 -25.30 -16.09
CA VAL A 188 -18.41 -26.08 -17.19
C VAL A 188 -18.01 -27.54 -16.98
N ASP A 189 -18.88 -28.45 -17.39
CA ASP A 189 -18.58 -29.88 -17.35
C ASP A 189 -17.42 -30.26 -18.29
N GLU A 190 -16.51 -31.15 -17.85
CA GLU A 190 -15.33 -31.53 -18.60
C GLU A 190 -15.66 -32.11 -20.01
N GLY A 191 -16.80 -32.76 -20.15
CA GLY A 191 -17.27 -33.29 -21.43
C GLY A 191 -17.67 -32.22 -22.46
N GLU A 192 -17.97 -31.01 -22.00
CA GLU A 192 -18.44 -29.90 -22.85
C GLU A 192 -17.37 -28.85 -23.16
N VAL A 193 -16.28 -28.85 -22.36
CA VAL A 193 -15.17 -27.87 -22.52
C VAL A 193 -14.59 -27.90 -23.94
N GLY A 194 -14.47 -29.07 -24.56
CA GLY A 194 -13.95 -29.22 -25.93
C GLY A 194 -14.78 -28.54 -27.03
N LYS A 195 -16.03 -28.17 -26.73
CA LYS A 195 -16.94 -27.48 -27.66
C LYS A 195 -16.84 -25.95 -27.53
N LEU A 196 -16.21 -25.43 -26.48
CA LEU A 196 -16.06 -24.00 -26.21
C LEU A 196 -14.87 -23.44 -26.99
N LYS A 197 -15.04 -22.19 -27.45
CA LYS A 197 -13.97 -21.44 -28.14
C LYS A 197 -14.02 -19.99 -27.66
N ALA A 198 -12.85 -19.41 -27.42
CA ALA A 198 -12.75 -17.99 -27.11
C ALA A 198 -13.46 -17.14 -28.18
N GLY A 199 -14.17 -16.10 -27.74
CA GLY A 199 -14.98 -15.22 -28.59
C GLY A 199 -16.42 -15.68 -28.82
N MET A 200 -16.83 -16.85 -28.32
CA MET A 200 -18.24 -17.28 -28.42
C MET A 200 -19.16 -16.33 -27.65
N PRO A 201 -20.34 -15.99 -28.24
CA PRO A 201 -21.34 -15.19 -27.56
C PRO A 201 -22.01 -16.02 -26.44
N LEU A 202 -22.19 -15.42 -25.29
CA LEU A 202 -22.84 -15.98 -24.11
C LEU A 202 -24.02 -15.11 -23.68
N LYS A 203 -24.98 -15.74 -23.03
CA LYS A 203 -26.04 -15.05 -22.32
C LYS A 203 -25.95 -15.37 -20.83
N ILE A 204 -25.82 -14.36 -20.01
CA ILE A 204 -25.76 -14.49 -18.57
C ILE A 204 -27.10 -14.05 -18.01
N SER A 205 -27.74 -14.92 -17.22
CA SER A 205 -28.93 -14.59 -16.44
C SER A 205 -28.56 -14.59 -14.95
N LEU A 206 -28.86 -13.50 -14.26
CA LEU A 206 -28.62 -13.35 -12.83
C LEU A 206 -29.87 -13.78 -12.06
N GLY A 207 -29.74 -14.74 -11.15
CA GLY A 207 -30.87 -15.21 -10.33
C GLY A 207 -31.46 -14.13 -9.41
N ALA A 208 -30.67 -13.11 -9.06
CA ALA A 208 -31.12 -11.98 -8.26
C ALA A 208 -31.98 -10.95 -9.03
N ILE A 209 -31.94 -10.97 -10.37
CA ILE A 209 -32.68 -10.03 -11.24
C ILE A 209 -33.46 -10.83 -12.26
N GLU A 210 -34.70 -11.15 -11.91
CA GLU A 210 -35.58 -11.93 -12.80
C GLU A 210 -35.78 -11.22 -14.16
N GLY A 211 -35.63 -11.98 -15.25
CA GLY A 211 -35.99 -11.55 -16.60
C GLY A 211 -34.97 -10.66 -17.33
N LYS A 212 -33.78 -10.41 -16.76
CA LYS A 212 -32.68 -9.71 -17.48
C LYS A 212 -31.62 -10.69 -17.94
N GLU A 213 -31.34 -10.68 -19.25
CA GLU A 213 -30.24 -11.38 -19.87
C GLU A 213 -29.15 -10.37 -20.26
N TYR A 214 -27.89 -10.68 -19.92
CA TYR A 214 -26.73 -9.88 -20.31
C TYR A 214 -25.95 -10.62 -21.38
N ASN A 215 -25.61 -9.91 -22.45
CA ASN A 215 -24.77 -10.46 -23.51
C ASN A 215 -23.30 -10.36 -23.09
N ALA A 216 -22.59 -11.46 -23.16
CA ALA A 216 -21.16 -11.53 -22.86
C ALA A 216 -20.42 -12.31 -23.96
N LYS A 217 -19.11 -12.29 -23.92
CA LYS A 217 -18.24 -13.09 -24.79
C LYS A 217 -17.31 -13.95 -23.92
N LEU A 218 -17.09 -15.17 -24.35
CA LEU A 218 -16.12 -16.06 -23.71
C LEU A 218 -14.70 -15.52 -23.96
N ILE A 219 -13.94 -15.25 -22.89
CA ILE A 219 -12.58 -14.73 -22.97
C ILE A 219 -11.58 -15.85 -22.81
N LEU A 220 -11.76 -16.68 -21.77
CA LEU A 220 -10.83 -17.73 -21.37
C LEU A 220 -11.60 -19.02 -21.07
N ILE A 221 -10.92 -20.16 -21.24
CA ILE A 221 -11.45 -21.50 -20.93
C ILE A 221 -10.48 -22.17 -19.96
#